data_f31a639d1035d258883180984bf785e6
#
_entry.id   f31a639d1035d258883180984bf785e6
#
_cell.length_a   1.000
_cell.length_b   1.000
_cell.length_c   1.000
_cell.angle_alpha   90.00
_cell.angle_beta   90.00
_cell.angle_gamma   90.00
#
_symmetry.space_group_name_H-M   'P 1'
#
loop_
_entity.id
_entity.type
_entity.pdbx_description
1 polymer ?
#
loop_
_entity_poly.entity_id
_entity_poly.type
_entity_poly.pdbx_seq_one_letter_code
_entity_poly.pdbx_strand_id
1 'polypeptide(L)'
;MEIKRGIFRISTHKDDLDMDVIHRYLTEKAYWTTGRTKAMTEKSIEHSLCFGVFHHDKQIGFARVVTDYTIFAYLCDVFILDDYQGQGLGKWLTETILDVLDQEGVRWSMLATRDAHELYGDYGGFQKLYLPEKWMGRVNPRLLQGSGQRYSVPGDGM
;
A
#
# COMPACT_ATOMS: atom_id res chain seq x y z
N MET A 1 13.64 10.59 -0.65
CA MET A 1 14.48 9.69 0.21
C MET A 1 14.85 8.45 -0.57
N GLU A 2 16.08 7.97 -0.40
CA GLU A 2 16.53 6.69 -0.95
C GLU A 2 17.30 5.92 0.14
N ILE A 3 17.01 4.62 0.30
CA ILE A 3 17.69 3.72 1.23
C ILE A 3 18.15 2.48 0.46
N LYS A 4 19.37 2.00 0.71
CA LYS A 4 19.96 0.84 0.04
C LYS A 4 20.25 -0.30 1.00
N ARG A 5 20.03 -1.54 0.54
CA ARG A 5 20.41 -2.78 1.22
C ARG A 5 20.96 -3.77 0.18
N GLY A 6 22.30 -3.81 0.05
CA GLY A 6 22.97 -4.58 -0.99
C GLY A 6 22.59 -4.11 -2.39
N ILE A 7 22.03 -5.03 -3.19
CA ILE A 7 21.56 -4.76 -4.57
C ILE A 7 20.15 -4.20 -4.64
N PHE A 8 19.48 -4.06 -3.50
CA PHE A 8 18.12 -3.53 -3.41
C PHE A 8 18.12 -2.08 -2.91
N ARG A 9 17.17 -1.30 -3.39
CA ARG A 9 16.89 0.05 -2.88
C ARG A 9 15.40 0.30 -2.70
N ILE A 10 15.06 1.16 -1.75
CA ILE A 10 13.73 1.75 -1.60
C ILE A 10 13.85 3.23 -1.90
N SER A 11 12.95 3.76 -2.74
CA SER A 11 12.90 5.18 -3.10
C SER A 11 11.49 5.73 -2.92
N THR A 12 11.40 6.98 -2.43
CA THR A 12 10.13 7.74 -2.38
C THR A 12 10.01 8.74 -3.54
N HIS A 13 10.96 8.76 -4.45
CA HIS A 13 10.90 9.62 -5.63
C HIS A 13 9.90 9.04 -6.64
N LYS A 14 8.85 9.80 -6.93
CA LYS A 14 7.78 9.36 -7.84
C LYS A 14 8.26 9.17 -9.28
N ASP A 15 9.28 9.94 -9.68
CA ASP A 15 9.89 9.84 -11.02
C ASP A 15 10.62 8.51 -11.25
N ASP A 16 10.99 7.79 -10.17
CA ASP A 16 11.59 6.46 -10.26
C ASP A 16 10.55 5.35 -10.54
N LEU A 17 9.26 5.63 -10.29
CA LEU A 17 8.22 4.61 -10.30
C LEU A 17 7.87 4.15 -11.73
N ASP A 18 7.86 2.84 -11.90
CA ASP A 18 7.35 2.19 -13.12
C ASP A 18 5.83 1.99 -13.00
N MET A 19 5.09 2.90 -13.64
CA MET A 19 3.64 2.92 -13.61
C MET A 19 3.02 1.64 -14.21
N ASP A 20 3.66 1.06 -15.22
CA ASP A 20 3.15 -0.15 -15.87
C ASP A 20 3.33 -1.38 -14.97
N VAL A 21 4.43 -1.48 -14.24
CA VAL A 21 4.63 -2.53 -13.23
C VAL A 21 3.59 -2.42 -12.12
N ILE A 22 3.39 -1.22 -11.58
CA ILE A 22 2.44 -0.97 -10.49
C ILE A 22 1.01 -1.29 -10.95
N HIS A 23 0.57 -0.68 -12.04
CA HIS A 23 -0.82 -0.85 -12.50
C HIS A 23 -1.12 -2.31 -12.87
N ARG A 24 -0.21 -3.00 -13.54
CA ARG A 24 -0.36 -4.40 -13.90
C ARG A 24 -0.51 -5.28 -12.67
N TYR A 25 0.37 -5.14 -11.67
CA TYR A 25 0.25 -5.93 -10.44
C TYR A 25 -1.09 -5.68 -9.75
N LEU A 26 -1.48 -4.42 -9.59
CA LEU A 26 -2.72 -4.04 -8.93
C LEU A 26 -3.97 -4.53 -9.67
N THR A 27 -3.95 -4.68 -10.98
CA THR A 27 -5.11 -5.14 -11.77
C THR A 27 -5.15 -6.65 -11.97
N GLU A 28 -4.01 -7.31 -12.06
CA GLU A 28 -3.93 -8.76 -12.35
C GLU A 28 -3.84 -9.62 -11.09
N LYS A 29 -3.18 -9.14 -10.04
CA LYS A 29 -2.87 -9.92 -8.84
C LYS A 29 -3.62 -9.47 -7.58
N ALA A 30 -3.90 -8.18 -7.48
CA ALA A 30 -4.49 -7.60 -6.29
C ALA A 30 -6.03 -7.64 -6.34
N TYR A 31 -6.63 -8.61 -5.68
CA TYR A 31 -8.09 -8.80 -5.61
C TYR A 31 -8.84 -7.57 -5.06
N TRP A 32 -8.16 -6.74 -4.28
CA TRP A 32 -8.75 -5.55 -3.65
C TRP A 32 -8.85 -4.32 -4.56
N THR A 33 -8.41 -4.43 -5.81
CA THR A 33 -8.38 -3.29 -6.76
C THR A 33 -9.23 -3.51 -8.01
N THR A 34 -10.19 -4.42 -7.97
CA THR A 34 -11.07 -4.73 -9.10
C THR A 34 -11.70 -3.45 -9.69
N GLY A 35 -11.56 -3.27 -11.00
CA GLY A 35 -12.12 -2.11 -11.73
C GLY A 35 -11.27 -0.84 -11.69
N ARG A 36 -10.06 -0.87 -11.14
CA ARG A 36 -9.14 0.27 -11.13
C ARG A 36 -8.56 0.52 -12.52
N THR A 37 -8.78 1.71 -13.09
CA THR A 37 -8.16 2.13 -14.35
C THR A 37 -6.74 2.66 -14.14
N LYS A 38 -5.94 2.73 -15.22
CA LYS A 38 -4.58 3.31 -15.15
C LYS A 38 -4.61 4.76 -14.66
N ALA A 39 -5.54 5.57 -15.17
CA ALA A 39 -5.72 6.96 -14.72
C ALA A 39 -6.06 7.07 -13.21
N MET A 40 -6.82 6.12 -12.65
CA MET A 40 -7.08 6.07 -11.21
C MET A 40 -5.81 5.73 -10.43
N THR A 41 -4.98 4.81 -10.93
CA THR A 41 -3.70 4.48 -10.32
C THR A 41 -2.76 5.69 -10.33
N GLU A 42 -2.58 6.34 -11.47
CA GLU A 42 -1.77 7.55 -11.63
C GLU A 42 -2.19 8.64 -10.66
N LYS A 43 -3.48 8.97 -10.63
CA LYS A 43 -4.02 10.00 -9.73
C LYS A 43 -3.82 9.62 -8.25
N SER A 44 -3.99 8.37 -7.89
CA SER A 44 -3.77 7.93 -6.50
C SER A 44 -2.31 8.05 -6.07
N ILE A 45 -1.36 7.78 -6.97
CA ILE A 45 0.08 7.96 -6.74
C ILE A 45 0.44 9.44 -6.61
N GLU A 46 -0.12 10.30 -7.45
CA GLU A 46 0.08 11.75 -7.39
C GLU A 46 -0.23 12.32 -6.00
N HIS A 47 -1.31 11.84 -5.37
CA HIS A 47 -1.82 12.34 -4.08
C HIS A 47 -1.44 11.48 -2.87
N SER A 48 -0.40 10.67 -2.96
CA SER A 48 0.04 9.79 -1.87
C SER A 48 1.54 9.84 -1.67
N LEU A 49 2.00 9.46 -0.49
CA LEU A 49 3.40 9.08 -0.25
C LEU A 49 3.61 7.68 -0.81
N CYS A 50 4.57 7.51 -1.69
CA CYS A 50 4.83 6.25 -2.37
C CYS A 50 6.24 5.75 -2.09
N PHE A 51 6.37 4.42 -2.06
CA PHE A 51 7.62 3.71 -1.89
C PHE A 51 7.78 2.71 -3.03
N GLY A 52 8.79 2.89 -3.88
CA GLY A 52 9.20 1.89 -4.87
C GLY A 52 10.31 1.02 -4.29
N VAL A 53 10.24 -0.29 -4.49
CA VAL A 53 11.32 -1.23 -4.19
C VAL A 53 11.95 -1.66 -5.49
N PHE A 54 13.28 -1.61 -5.57
CA PHE A 54 14.05 -1.86 -6.78
C PHE A 54 15.15 -2.89 -6.57
N HIS A 55 15.36 -3.73 -7.57
CA HIS A 55 16.54 -4.57 -7.74
C HIS A 55 17.35 -3.97 -8.88
N HIS A 56 18.48 -3.31 -8.58
CA HIS A 56 19.13 -2.37 -9.48
C HIS A 56 18.13 -1.32 -9.99
N ASP A 57 17.90 -1.24 -11.30
CA ASP A 57 16.97 -0.29 -11.91
C ASP A 57 15.55 -0.85 -12.14
N LYS A 58 15.34 -2.15 -11.85
CA LYS A 58 14.05 -2.80 -12.05
C LYS A 58 13.17 -2.64 -10.82
N GLN A 59 11.99 -2.07 -10.97
CA GLN A 59 11.01 -2.05 -9.88
C GLN A 59 10.45 -3.44 -9.62
N ILE A 60 10.50 -3.87 -8.36
CA ILE A 60 10.10 -5.20 -7.90
C ILE A 60 9.07 -5.17 -6.76
N GLY A 61 8.73 -4.00 -6.28
CA GLY A 61 7.73 -3.83 -5.24
C GLY A 61 7.25 -2.39 -5.14
N PHE A 62 6.19 -2.21 -4.36
CA PHE A 62 5.56 -0.92 -4.19
C PHE A 62 4.78 -0.88 -2.88
N ALA A 63 4.60 0.31 -2.34
CA ALA A 63 3.63 0.63 -1.31
C ALA A 63 3.14 2.06 -1.47
N ARG A 64 1.90 2.28 -1.07
CA ARG A 64 1.28 3.61 -1.08
C ARG A 64 0.72 3.93 0.29
N VAL A 65 0.94 5.16 0.74
CA VAL A 65 0.44 5.68 2.00
C VAL A 65 -0.36 6.96 1.72
N VAL A 66 -1.64 6.91 2.06
CA VAL A 66 -2.49 8.11 2.08
C VAL A 66 -2.31 8.77 3.44
N THR A 67 -1.78 9.99 3.48
CA THR A 67 -1.43 10.65 4.74
C THR A 67 -1.51 12.16 4.64
N ASP A 68 -1.83 12.80 5.76
CA ASP A 68 -1.68 14.24 5.97
C ASP A 68 -0.33 14.61 6.62
N TYR A 69 0.54 13.63 6.82
CA TYR A 69 1.85 13.74 7.48
C TYR A 69 1.81 14.20 8.95
N THR A 70 0.64 14.14 9.60
CA THR A 70 0.47 14.64 10.97
C THR A 70 -0.39 13.72 11.83
N ILE A 71 -1.64 13.56 11.44
CA ILE A 71 -2.64 12.87 12.29
C ILE A 71 -2.84 11.43 11.84
N PHE A 72 -2.83 11.18 10.52
CA PHE A 72 -3.30 9.93 9.98
C PHE A 72 -2.49 9.43 8.78
N ALA A 73 -2.27 8.13 8.75
CA ALA A 73 -1.73 7.41 7.60
C ALA A 73 -2.53 6.14 7.32
N TYR A 74 -2.82 5.86 6.06
CA TYR A 74 -3.42 4.61 5.62
C TYR A 74 -2.49 3.90 4.62
N LEU A 75 -1.95 2.75 5.05
CA LEU A 75 -1.12 1.90 4.19
C LEU A 75 -2.01 1.09 3.25
N CYS A 76 -1.70 1.15 1.97
CA CYS A 76 -2.43 0.40 0.95
C CYS A 76 -1.53 0.09 -0.25
N ASP A 77 -2.03 -0.75 -1.15
CA ASP A 77 -1.35 -1.14 -2.40
C ASP A 77 0.08 -1.68 -2.17
N VAL A 78 0.29 -2.42 -1.07
CA VAL A 78 1.60 -2.98 -0.70
C VAL A 78 1.82 -4.30 -1.40
N PHE A 79 2.92 -4.42 -2.15
CA PHE A 79 3.31 -5.68 -2.77
C PHE A 79 4.82 -5.80 -3.01
N ILE A 80 5.27 -7.05 -3.10
CA ILE A 80 6.55 -7.46 -3.67
C ILE A 80 6.22 -8.46 -4.78
N LEU A 81 6.85 -8.35 -5.95
CA LEU A 81 6.65 -9.28 -7.07
C LEU A 81 6.98 -10.71 -6.63
N ASP A 82 6.22 -11.68 -7.12
CA ASP A 82 6.26 -13.08 -6.68
C ASP A 82 7.69 -13.66 -6.69
N ASP A 83 8.49 -13.38 -7.73
CA ASP A 83 9.88 -13.85 -7.88
C ASP A 83 10.84 -13.30 -6.80
N TYR A 84 10.44 -12.28 -6.07
CA TYR A 84 11.25 -11.61 -5.05
C TYR A 84 10.71 -11.78 -3.63
N GLN A 85 9.61 -12.51 -3.48
CA GLN A 85 9.05 -12.82 -2.16
C GLN A 85 9.97 -13.79 -1.38
N GLY A 86 9.77 -13.86 -0.05
CA GLY A 86 10.56 -14.74 0.81
C GLY A 86 12.00 -14.26 1.11
N GLN A 87 12.41 -13.09 0.63
CA GLN A 87 13.74 -12.51 0.83
C GLN A 87 13.79 -11.40 1.90
N GLY A 88 12.72 -11.25 2.68
CA GLY A 88 12.61 -10.21 3.72
C GLY A 88 12.37 -8.80 3.18
N LEU A 89 12.06 -8.63 1.88
CA LEU A 89 11.84 -7.32 1.28
C LEU A 89 10.54 -6.66 1.76
N GLY A 90 9.48 -7.45 1.97
CA GLY A 90 8.22 -6.95 2.52
C GLY A 90 8.37 -6.43 3.95
N LYS A 91 9.14 -7.16 4.77
CA LYS A 91 9.52 -6.70 6.12
C LYS A 91 10.29 -5.39 6.06
N TRP A 92 11.35 -5.33 5.26
CA TRP A 92 12.17 -4.13 5.12
C TRP A 92 11.37 -2.92 4.61
N LEU A 93 10.45 -3.14 3.65
CA LEU A 93 9.55 -2.11 3.15
C LEU A 93 8.64 -1.58 4.27
N THR A 94 8.02 -2.48 5.05
CA THR A 94 7.15 -2.11 6.18
C THR A 94 7.91 -1.30 7.22
N GLU A 95 9.07 -1.77 7.66
CA GLU A 95 9.94 -1.06 8.60
C GLU A 95 10.32 0.34 8.07
N THR A 96 10.72 0.43 6.80
CA THR A 96 11.08 1.72 6.17
C THR A 96 9.89 2.69 6.14
N ILE A 97 8.69 2.22 5.81
CA ILE A 97 7.49 3.06 5.81
C ILE A 97 7.22 3.63 7.21
N LEU A 98 7.27 2.77 8.22
CA LEU A 98 6.99 3.18 9.59
C LEU A 98 8.04 4.13 10.13
N ASP A 99 9.32 3.89 9.85
CA ASP A 99 10.41 4.82 10.21
C ASP A 99 10.17 6.22 9.63
N VAL A 100 9.71 6.31 8.38
CA VAL A 100 9.36 7.61 7.76
C VAL A 100 8.17 8.25 8.45
N LEU A 101 7.10 7.50 8.72
CA LEU A 101 5.90 8.03 9.37
C LEU A 101 6.19 8.47 10.83
N ASP A 102 7.02 7.74 11.54
CA ASP A 102 7.43 8.06 12.90
C ASP A 102 8.31 9.33 12.94
N GLN A 103 9.23 9.48 11.97
CA GLN A 103 10.05 10.69 11.83
C GLN A 103 9.22 11.94 11.48
N GLU A 104 8.18 11.80 10.66
CA GLU A 104 7.21 12.85 10.36
C GLU A 104 6.30 13.16 11.57
N GLY A 105 6.24 12.27 12.57
CA GLY A 105 5.40 12.43 13.74
C GLY A 105 3.92 12.08 13.49
N VAL A 106 3.64 11.23 12.51
CA VAL A 106 2.27 10.79 12.22
C VAL A 106 1.70 10.04 13.42
N ARG A 107 0.59 10.55 13.93
CA ARG A 107 0.04 10.09 15.21
C ARG A 107 -0.56 8.69 15.14
N TRP A 108 -1.14 8.32 14.01
CA TRP A 108 -1.88 7.08 13.89
C TRP A 108 -1.85 6.52 12.48
N SER A 109 -1.48 5.24 12.36
CA SER A 109 -1.42 4.51 11.09
C SER A 109 -2.41 3.37 11.09
N MET A 110 -3.06 3.14 9.97
CA MET A 110 -4.06 2.09 9.77
C MET A 110 -3.80 1.35 8.46
N LEU A 111 -4.19 0.09 8.43
CA LEU A 111 -4.23 -0.73 7.21
C LEU A 111 -5.37 -1.75 7.30
N ALA A 112 -5.73 -2.32 6.16
CA ALA A 112 -6.59 -3.49 6.09
C ALA A 112 -5.81 -4.61 5.38
N THR A 113 -5.82 -5.81 5.95
CA THR A 113 -5.18 -6.99 5.37
C THR A 113 -6.01 -8.24 5.64
N ARG A 114 -6.02 -9.17 4.67
CA ARG A 114 -6.66 -10.46 4.83
C ARG A 114 -5.69 -11.50 5.40
N ASP A 115 -4.44 -11.47 5.00
CA ASP A 115 -3.48 -12.58 5.14
C ASP A 115 -2.08 -12.17 5.62
N ALA A 116 -1.80 -10.88 5.80
CA ALA A 116 -0.48 -10.38 6.21
C ALA A 116 -0.45 -9.87 7.67
N HIS A 117 -1.32 -10.39 8.55
CA HIS A 117 -1.39 -9.95 9.95
C HIS A 117 -0.09 -10.15 10.71
N GLU A 118 0.62 -11.27 10.48
CA GLU A 118 1.92 -11.54 11.10
C GLU A 118 2.97 -10.51 10.67
N LEU A 119 3.04 -10.19 9.37
CA LEU A 119 3.99 -9.20 8.86
C LEU A 119 3.79 -7.83 9.55
N TYR A 120 2.57 -7.35 9.58
CA TYR A 120 2.29 -6.03 10.13
C TYR A 120 2.26 -6.00 11.66
N GLY A 121 1.84 -7.08 12.31
CA GLY A 121 1.86 -7.20 13.75
C GLY A 121 3.27 -7.31 14.32
N ASP A 122 4.06 -8.26 13.81
CA ASP A 122 5.37 -8.58 14.37
C ASP A 122 6.44 -7.54 14.03
N TYR A 123 6.36 -6.95 12.83
CA TYR A 123 7.37 -5.99 12.35
C TYR A 123 6.87 -4.54 12.29
N GLY A 124 5.58 -4.31 12.34
CA GLY A 124 4.98 -2.98 12.27
C GLY A 124 4.27 -2.54 13.55
N GLY A 125 4.13 -3.41 14.54
CA GLY A 125 3.42 -3.08 15.77
C GLY A 125 1.93 -2.83 15.57
N PHE A 126 1.35 -3.20 14.42
CA PHE A 126 -0.08 -3.05 14.18
C PHE A 126 -0.87 -4.04 15.02
N GLN A 127 -1.97 -3.58 15.57
CA GLN A 127 -2.89 -4.37 16.39
C GLN A 127 -4.30 -4.29 15.82
N LYS A 128 -5.17 -5.21 16.22
CA LYS A 128 -6.59 -5.10 15.89
C LYS A 128 -7.11 -3.74 16.35
N LEU A 129 -7.99 -3.14 15.55
CA LEU A 129 -8.61 -1.87 15.92
C LEU A 129 -9.29 -1.98 17.28
N TYR A 130 -9.00 -1.00 18.13
CA TYR A 130 -9.74 -0.82 19.38
C TYR A 130 -11.13 -0.27 19.06
N LEU A 131 -12.18 -0.96 19.52
CA LEU A 131 -13.58 -0.64 19.25
C LEU A 131 -13.88 -0.52 17.74
N PRO A 132 -13.69 -1.61 16.97
CA PRO A 132 -13.89 -1.60 15.53
C PRO A 132 -15.30 -1.16 15.11
N GLU A 133 -16.29 -1.35 15.99
CA GLU A 133 -17.68 -0.91 15.80
C GLU A 133 -17.87 0.61 15.77
N LYS A 134 -16.85 1.39 16.15
CA LYS A 134 -16.86 2.86 16.01
C LYS A 134 -16.48 3.33 14.63
N TRP A 135 -15.95 2.43 13.78
CA TRP A 135 -15.51 2.75 12.44
C TRP A 135 -16.65 2.54 11.45
N MET A 136 -16.88 3.52 10.61
CA MET A 136 -17.91 3.49 9.59
C MET A 136 -17.31 3.74 8.21
N GLY A 137 -17.65 2.89 7.23
CA GLY A 137 -17.28 3.05 5.84
C GLY A 137 -18.45 3.54 4.98
N ARG A 138 -18.16 4.28 3.90
CA ARG A 138 -19.14 4.68 2.91
C ARG A 138 -18.60 4.46 1.50
N VAL A 139 -19.27 3.66 0.71
CA VAL A 139 -19.03 3.55 -0.73
C VAL A 139 -19.77 4.68 -1.45
N ASN A 140 -19.13 5.29 -2.45
CA ASN A 140 -19.77 6.31 -3.28
C ASN A 140 -20.97 5.69 -4.03
N PRO A 141 -22.23 6.10 -3.75
CA PRO A 141 -23.39 5.48 -4.36
C PRO A 141 -23.48 5.70 -5.89
N ARG A 142 -22.79 6.71 -6.42
CA ARG A 142 -22.74 6.93 -7.88
C ARG A 142 -21.94 5.84 -8.61
N LEU A 143 -21.04 5.14 -7.91
CA LEU A 143 -20.28 4.02 -8.47
C LEU A 143 -21.06 2.72 -8.42
N LEU A 144 -22.13 2.65 -7.63
CA LEU A 144 -23.02 1.47 -7.51
C LEU A 144 -24.11 1.45 -8.59
N GLN A 145 -24.38 2.59 -9.24
CA GLN A 145 -25.37 2.71 -10.29
C GLN A 145 -24.75 2.33 -11.64
N GLY A 146 -24.89 1.09 -12.08
CA GLY A 146 -24.49 0.67 -13.43
C GLY A 146 -23.61 -0.58 -13.53
N SER A 147 -23.11 -1.09 -12.43
CA SER A 147 -22.46 -2.39 -12.40
C SER A 147 -23.13 -3.26 -11.35
N GLY A 148 -23.63 -4.42 -11.74
CA GLY A 148 -24.02 -5.47 -10.78
C GLY A 148 -22.83 -6.02 -9.98
N GLN A 149 -21.70 -5.29 -9.96
CA GLN A 149 -20.50 -5.59 -9.23
C GLN A 149 -20.56 -4.91 -7.86
N ARG A 150 -20.49 -5.72 -6.83
CA ARG A 150 -20.16 -5.25 -5.50
C ARG A 150 -18.73 -4.69 -5.55
N TYR A 151 -18.58 -3.39 -5.37
CA TYR A 151 -17.26 -2.84 -5.08
C TYR A 151 -16.79 -3.46 -3.76
N SER A 152 -15.69 -4.18 -3.81
CA SER A 152 -15.02 -4.63 -2.59
C SER A 152 -14.55 -3.38 -1.82
N VAL A 153 -15.07 -3.21 -0.63
CA VAL A 153 -14.53 -2.23 0.33
C VAL A 153 -13.18 -2.77 0.78
N PRO A 154 -12.18 -1.93 1.07
CA PRO A 154 -10.96 -2.39 1.73
C PRO A 154 -11.34 -3.22 2.96
N GLY A 155 -11.04 -4.52 2.95
CA GLY A 155 -11.46 -5.46 3.99
C GLY A 155 -12.53 -6.49 3.58
N ASP A 156 -13.21 -6.35 2.45
CA ASP A 156 -14.14 -7.35 1.90
C ASP A 156 -13.43 -8.54 1.23
N GLY A 157 -12.28 -8.89 1.71
CA GLY A 157 -11.59 -10.12 1.33
C GLY A 157 -12.12 -11.31 2.13
N MET A 158 -13.40 -11.61 1.98
CA MET A 158 -13.89 -12.94 2.33
C MET A 158 -13.99 -13.80 1.09
#